data_60a3be2cb4fba4315de39cf8479b8e50
#
_entry.id   60a3be2cb4fba4315de39cf8479b8e50
#
_cell.length_a   1.000
_cell.length_b   1.000
_cell.length_c   1.000
_cell.angle_alpha   90.00
_cell.angle_beta   90.00
_cell.angle_gamma   90.00
#
_symmetry.space_group_name_H-M   'P 1'
#
loop_
_entity.id
_entity.type
_entity.pdbx_description
1 polymer ?
#
loop_
_entity_poly.entity_id
_entity_poly.type
_entity_poly.pdbx_seq_one_letter_code
_entity_poly.pdbx_strand_id
1 'polypeptide(L)'
;RDDIDWIKRKPLILREEGSGTRKEAEKQLKNAGISMEALDIVASIANQETIKKSVKQGMGITVLSRLAAEDEDGLLIFPIPGADEGRDINLVYNKNYQMTRSADRFIRIVKEVYDIE
;
A
#
# COMPACT_ATOMS: atom_id res chain seq x y z
N ARG A 1 6.76 -17.36 -3.82
CA ARG A 1 6.47 -16.25 -4.70
C ARG A 1 6.02 -15.05 -3.89
N ASP A 2 6.64 -13.95 -4.17
CA ASP A 2 6.26 -12.73 -3.49
C ASP A 2 4.93 -12.28 -3.96
N ASP A 3 4.04 -12.15 -3.03
CA ASP A 3 2.67 -11.92 -3.35
C ASP A 3 2.23 -10.66 -2.67
N ILE A 4 1.70 -9.73 -3.44
CA ILE A 4 1.17 -8.50 -2.88
C ILE A 4 -0.35 -8.51 -2.88
N ASP A 5 -0.96 -9.66 -3.02
CA ASP A 5 -2.41 -9.75 -3.01
C ASP A 5 -3.00 -9.23 -1.70
N TRP A 6 -2.20 -9.20 -0.64
CA TRP A 6 -2.67 -8.71 0.64
C TRP A 6 -3.12 -7.24 0.56
N ILE A 7 -2.62 -6.49 -0.41
CA ILE A 7 -3.02 -5.08 -0.50
C ILE A 7 -4.47 -4.92 -0.90
N LYS A 8 -5.05 -5.95 -1.51
CA LYS A 8 -6.45 -5.88 -1.93
C LYS A 8 -7.39 -5.76 -0.75
N ARG A 9 -6.92 -6.11 0.43
CA ARG A 9 -7.74 -6.05 1.64
C ARG A 9 -7.40 -4.87 2.52
N LYS A 10 -6.58 -3.95 2.02
CA LYS A 10 -6.15 -2.80 2.80
C LYS A 10 -6.64 -1.52 2.16
N PRO A 11 -6.99 -0.53 2.97
CA PRO A 11 -7.36 0.77 2.40
C PRO A 11 -6.16 1.35 1.67
N LEU A 12 -6.37 1.80 0.47
CA LEU A 12 -5.29 2.34 -0.36
C LEU A 12 -5.55 3.81 -0.61
N ILE A 13 -4.55 4.63 -0.33
CA ILE A 13 -4.58 6.05 -0.56
C ILE A 13 -3.65 6.34 -1.71
N LEU A 14 -4.15 7.01 -2.75
CA LEU A 14 -3.35 7.30 -3.93
C LEU A 14 -3.29 8.79 -4.18
N ARG A 15 -2.31 9.19 -4.98
CA ARG A 15 -2.26 10.53 -5.51
C ARG A 15 -3.48 10.75 -6.39
N GLU A 16 -3.75 12.00 -6.69
CA GLU A 16 -4.88 12.34 -7.54
C GLU A 16 -4.70 11.77 -8.94
N GLU A 17 -5.80 11.55 -9.62
CA GLU A 17 -5.75 11.11 -11.01
C GLU A 17 -5.07 12.16 -11.84
N GLY A 18 -4.27 11.72 -12.80
CA GLY A 18 -3.48 12.62 -13.62
C GLY A 18 -2.08 12.82 -13.09
N SER A 19 -1.83 12.50 -11.84
CA SER A 19 -0.48 12.56 -11.28
C SER A 19 0.41 11.52 -11.95
N GLY A 20 1.65 11.91 -12.22
CA GLY A 20 2.61 10.96 -12.77
C GLY A 20 2.88 9.80 -11.83
N THR A 21 2.94 10.09 -10.53
CA THR A 21 3.13 9.05 -9.54
C THR A 21 1.97 8.05 -9.58
N ARG A 22 0.75 8.54 -9.68
CA ARG A 22 -0.40 7.64 -9.72
C ARG A 22 -0.39 6.80 -10.99
N LYS A 23 -0.08 7.42 -12.13
CA LYS A 23 -0.03 6.66 -13.39
C LYS A 23 1.00 5.56 -13.33
N GLU A 24 2.16 5.87 -12.76
CA GLU A 24 3.21 4.87 -12.65
C GLU A 24 2.80 3.78 -11.67
N ALA A 25 2.14 4.16 -10.57
CA ALA A 25 1.67 3.20 -9.61
C ALA A 25 0.67 2.22 -10.25
N GLU A 26 -0.27 2.76 -11.02
CA GLU A 26 -1.25 1.93 -11.68
C GLU A 26 -0.59 0.97 -12.67
N LYS A 27 0.39 1.47 -13.40
CA LYS A 27 1.10 0.65 -14.37
C LYS A 27 1.84 -0.49 -13.70
N GLN A 28 2.53 -0.19 -12.62
CA GLN A 28 3.33 -1.23 -11.97
C GLN A 28 2.48 -2.24 -11.24
N LEU A 29 1.39 -1.81 -10.66
CA LEU A 29 0.47 -2.75 -10.04
C LEU A 29 -0.15 -3.66 -11.09
N LYS A 30 -0.51 -3.10 -12.23
CA LYS A 30 -1.03 -3.91 -13.32
C LYS A 30 0.01 -4.93 -13.78
N ASN A 31 1.26 -4.51 -13.91
CA ASN A 31 2.32 -5.41 -14.30
C ASN A 31 2.52 -6.53 -13.27
N ALA A 32 2.20 -6.26 -12.03
CA ALA A 32 2.29 -7.25 -10.97
C ALA A 32 1.05 -8.13 -10.88
N GLY A 33 0.11 -7.96 -11.81
CA GLY A 33 -1.10 -8.77 -11.83
C GLY A 33 -2.24 -8.23 -11.00
N ILE A 34 -2.16 -6.98 -10.56
CA ILE A 34 -3.19 -6.40 -9.71
C ILE A 34 -4.04 -5.45 -10.53
N SER A 35 -5.33 -5.74 -10.62
CA SER A 35 -6.27 -4.86 -11.27
C SER A 35 -6.67 -3.73 -10.31
N MET A 36 -6.76 -2.50 -10.84
CA MET A 36 -7.16 -1.39 -10.01
C MET A 36 -8.55 -1.60 -9.42
N GLU A 37 -9.37 -2.34 -10.13
CA GLU A 37 -10.73 -2.61 -9.66
C GLU A 37 -10.76 -3.54 -8.47
N ALA A 38 -9.68 -4.28 -8.26
CA ALA A 38 -9.60 -5.19 -7.12
C ALA A 38 -9.11 -4.49 -5.85
N LEU A 39 -8.79 -3.21 -5.95
CA LEU A 39 -8.20 -2.47 -4.83
C LEU A 39 -9.27 -1.63 -4.13
N ASP A 40 -9.03 -1.43 -2.84
CA ASP A 40 -9.93 -0.63 -2.01
C ASP A 40 -9.36 0.78 -1.91
N ILE A 41 -9.57 1.59 -2.94
CA ILE A 41 -9.06 2.96 -2.99
C ILE A 41 -10.01 3.82 -2.18
N VAL A 42 -9.56 4.26 -1.02
CA VAL A 42 -10.41 5.01 -0.10
C VAL A 42 -10.23 6.52 -0.23
N ALA A 43 -9.16 6.97 -0.87
CA ALA A 43 -8.92 8.40 -1.00
C ALA A 43 -7.97 8.68 -2.14
N SER A 44 -8.17 9.82 -2.78
CA SER A 44 -7.25 10.38 -3.76
C SER A 44 -6.84 11.74 -3.23
N ILE A 45 -5.54 11.93 -3.00
CA ILE A 45 -5.04 13.12 -2.33
C ILE A 45 -3.93 13.73 -3.16
N ALA A 46 -4.03 15.02 -3.41
CA ALA A 46 -3.05 15.70 -4.23
C ALA A 46 -1.73 15.95 -3.50
N ASN A 47 -1.78 16.12 -2.20
CA ASN A 47 -0.61 16.51 -1.43
C ASN A 47 0.09 15.28 -0.87
N GLN A 48 1.34 15.08 -1.31
CA GLN A 48 2.10 13.90 -0.91
C GLN A 48 2.37 13.86 0.59
N GLU A 49 2.60 15.02 1.20
CA GLU A 49 2.85 15.06 2.64
C GLU A 49 1.62 14.65 3.42
N THR A 50 0.45 15.01 2.91
CA THR A 50 -0.80 14.60 3.54
C THR A 50 -0.97 13.09 3.45
N ILE A 51 -0.60 12.52 2.30
CA ILE A 51 -0.66 11.07 2.16
C ILE A 51 0.24 10.39 3.17
N LYS A 52 1.47 10.87 3.30
CA LYS A 52 2.41 10.27 4.25
C LYS A 52 1.90 10.35 5.68
N LYS A 53 1.32 11.49 6.04
CA LYS A 53 0.75 11.63 7.38
C LYS A 53 -0.38 10.63 7.59
N SER A 54 -1.22 10.47 6.60
CA SER A 54 -2.34 9.54 6.69
C SER A 54 -1.85 8.11 6.89
N VAL A 55 -0.81 7.74 6.15
CA VAL A 55 -0.24 6.40 6.29
C VAL A 55 0.39 6.23 7.67
N LYS A 56 1.07 7.27 8.16
CA LYS A 56 1.67 7.21 9.49
C LYS A 56 0.61 7.04 10.57
N GLN A 57 -0.58 7.55 10.34
CA GLN A 57 -1.66 7.43 11.31
C GLN A 57 -2.42 6.12 11.17
N GLY A 58 -1.99 5.27 10.26
CA GLY A 58 -2.62 3.97 10.13
C GLY A 58 -3.90 3.97 9.31
N MET A 59 -4.14 5.02 8.54
CA MET A 59 -5.39 5.14 7.78
C MET A 59 -5.37 4.31 6.51
N GLY A 60 -4.20 3.84 6.09
CA GLY A 60 -4.11 3.01 4.90
C GLY A 60 -2.67 2.87 4.45
N ILE A 61 -2.51 2.29 3.27
CA ILE A 61 -1.21 2.17 2.61
C ILE A 61 -1.23 3.05 1.38
N THR A 62 -0.07 3.26 0.78
CA THR A 62 0.01 4.04 -0.44
C THR A 62 1.12 3.52 -1.32
N VAL A 63 1.30 4.15 -2.47
CA VAL A 63 2.37 3.82 -3.41
C VAL A 63 3.12 5.10 -3.69
N LEU A 64 4.39 5.14 -3.34
CA LEU A 64 5.23 6.32 -3.54
C LEU A 64 6.62 5.88 -3.96
N SER A 65 7.41 6.84 -4.42
CA SER A 65 8.80 6.56 -4.71
C SER A 65 9.57 6.33 -3.41
N ARG A 66 10.67 5.58 -3.53
CA ARG A 66 11.52 5.35 -2.37
C ARG A 66 12.02 6.68 -1.80
N LEU A 67 12.38 7.60 -2.69
CA LEU A 67 12.91 8.88 -2.25
C LEU A 67 11.90 9.65 -1.41
N ALA A 68 10.63 9.51 -1.72
CA ALA A 68 9.61 10.22 -0.97
C ALA A 68 9.39 9.63 0.41
N ALA A 69 9.73 8.37 0.62
CA ALA A 69 9.35 7.67 1.84
C ALA A 69 10.53 7.18 2.69
N GLU A 70 11.73 7.06 2.11
CA GLU A 70 12.78 6.30 2.81
C GLU A 70 13.27 6.98 4.06
N ASP A 71 13.18 8.30 4.17
CA ASP A 71 13.66 9.02 5.33
C ASP A 71 12.57 9.31 6.34
N GLU A 72 11.40 8.73 6.16
CA GLU A 72 10.28 9.02 7.04
C GLU A 72 10.22 7.99 8.16
N ASP A 73 10.31 8.49 9.40
CA ASP A 73 10.14 7.62 10.54
C ASP A 73 8.75 7.00 10.51
N GLY A 74 8.72 5.72 10.79
CA GLY A 74 7.44 5.03 10.92
C GLY A 74 6.90 4.46 9.64
N LEU A 75 7.55 4.72 8.50
CA LEU A 75 7.12 4.17 7.23
C LEU A 75 8.05 3.06 6.77
N LEU A 76 7.48 2.03 6.21
CA LEU A 76 8.22 0.94 5.60
C LEU A 76 7.91 0.88 4.12
N ILE A 77 8.84 0.37 3.36
CA ILE A 77 8.75 0.31 1.91
C ILE A 77 8.77 -1.15 1.48
N PHE A 78 7.86 -1.51 0.59
CA PHE A 78 7.78 -2.85 0.03
C PHE A 78 7.83 -2.74 -1.49
N PRO A 79 8.89 -3.27 -2.12
CA PRO A 79 8.98 -3.18 -3.58
C PRO A 79 7.83 -3.95 -4.24
N ILE A 80 7.34 -3.40 -5.33
CA ILE A 80 6.29 -4.07 -6.10
C ILE A 80 6.96 -5.13 -6.96
N PRO A 81 6.57 -6.40 -6.82
CA PRO A 81 7.19 -7.46 -7.60
C PRO A 81 6.96 -7.25 -9.09
N GLY A 82 7.98 -7.51 -9.89
CA GLY A 82 7.87 -7.38 -11.34
C GLY A 82 7.91 -5.96 -11.85
N ALA A 83 8.22 -5.00 -10.99
CA ALA A 83 8.33 -3.62 -11.43
C ALA A 83 9.54 -3.47 -12.35
N ASP A 84 9.41 -2.58 -13.33
CA ASP A 84 10.50 -2.29 -14.24
C ASP A 84 11.69 -1.72 -13.50
N GLU A 85 12.88 -2.10 -13.94
CA GLU A 85 14.09 -1.48 -13.43
C GLU A 85 14.06 0.01 -13.73
N GLY A 86 14.59 0.78 -12.81
CA GLY A 86 14.60 2.22 -12.97
C GLY A 86 13.33 2.89 -12.50
N ARG A 87 12.33 2.11 -12.23
CA ARG A 87 11.10 2.62 -11.64
C ARG A 87 11.17 2.44 -10.14
N ASP A 88 10.98 3.51 -9.44
CA ASP A 88 11.19 3.52 -7.99
C ASP A 88 9.87 3.77 -7.28
N ILE A 89 8.90 2.96 -7.63
CA ILE A 89 7.59 3.04 -7.03
C ILE A 89 7.39 1.84 -6.13
N ASN A 90 7.02 2.08 -4.90
CA ASN A 90 6.95 1.06 -3.88
C ASN A 90 5.68 1.20 -3.08
N LEU A 91 5.24 0.09 -2.50
CA LEU A 91 4.20 0.15 -1.50
C LEU A 91 4.80 0.75 -0.24
N VAL A 92 4.05 1.64 0.40
CA VAL A 92 4.50 2.33 1.59
C VAL A 92 3.44 2.18 2.66
N TYR A 93 3.88 1.76 3.84
CA TYR A 93 2.93 1.50 4.91
C TYR A 93 3.58 1.82 6.24
N ASN A 94 2.75 1.97 7.24
CA ASN A 94 3.15 2.28 8.61
C ASN A 94 3.88 1.08 9.19
N LYS A 95 4.99 1.32 9.89
CA LYS A 95 5.73 0.20 10.47
C LYS A 95 4.90 -0.54 11.50
N ASN A 96 4.01 0.17 12.20
CA ASN A 96 3.08 -0.48 13.10
C ASN A 96 2.03 -1.26 12.34
N TYR A 97 1.80 -0.87 11.09
CA TYR A 97 0.87 -1.56 10.23
C TYR A 97 1.36 -2.97 9.90
N GLN A 98 2.68 -3.13 9.78
CA GLN A 98 3.22 -4.46 9.57
C GLN A 98 2.94 -5.35 10.77
N MET A 99 3.13 -4.81 11.96
CA MET A 99 2.72 -5.51 13.17
C MET A 99 1.21 -5.71 13.18
N THR A 100 0.49 -4.67 12.77
CA THR A 100 -0.97 -4.76 12.66
C THR A 100 -1.36 -5.82 11.65
N ARG A 101 -0.59 -5.95 10.58
CA ARG A 101 -0.89 -6.97 9.59
C ARG A 101 -0.74 -8.37 10.18
N SER A 102 0.28 -8.56 11.01
CA SER A 102 0.45 -9.81 11.71
C SER A 102 -0.71 -10.04 12.66
N ALA A 103 -1.09 -9.01 13.39
CA ALA A 103 -2.22 -9.08 14.29
C ALA A 103 -3.51 -9.31 13.51
N ASP A 104 -3.64 -8.65 12.37
CA ASP A 104 -4.78 -8.80 11.51
C ASP A 104 -4.89 -10.24 11.01
N ARG A 105 -3.77 -10.82 10.64
CA ARG A 105 -3.75 -12.22 10.24
C ARG A 105 -4.17 -13.13 11.38
N PHE A 106 -3.66 -12.85 12.56
CA PHE A 106 -4.01 -13.62 13.73
C PHE A 106 -5.51 -13.50 14.03
N ILE A 107 -6.01 -12.28 13.97
CA ILE A 107 -7.45 -12.05 14.20
C ILE A 107 -8.26 -12.79 13.15
N ARG A 108 -7.80 -12.77 11.91
CA ARG A 108 -8.52 -13.44 10.84
C ARG A 108 -8.55 -14.94 11.06
N ILE A 109 -7.43 -15.50 11.51
CA ILE A 109 -7.36 -16.92 11.82
C ILE A 109 -8.31 -17.25 12.97
N VAL A 110 -8.33 -16.41 13.98
CA VAL A 110 -9.23 -16.60 15.11
C VAL A 110 -10.68 -16.57 14.65
N LYS A 111 -11.01 -15.62 13.80
CA LYS A 111 -12.37 -15.53 13.29
C LYS A 111 -12.76 -16.77 12.51
N GLU A 112 -11.83 -17.28 11.69
CA GLU A 112 -12.11 -18.47 10.91
C GLU A 112 -12.31 -19.69 11.80
N VAL A 113 -11.47 -19.81 12.82
CA VAL A 113 -11.54 -20.97 13.70
C VAL A 113 -12.80 -20.91 14.57
N TYR A 114 -13.16 -19.72 15.02
CA TYR A 114 -14.26 -19.59 15.97
C TYR A 114 -15.54 -19.00 15.34
N ASP A 115 -15.48 -18.77 14.03
CA ASP A 115 -16.67 -18.27 13.30
C ASP A 115 -17.15 -16.95 13.87
N ILE A 116 -16.22 -16.04 14.10
CA ILE A 116 -16.54 -14.72 14.62
C ILE A 116 -16.38 -13.69 13.52
N GLU A 117 -17.27 -12.71 13.49
CA GLU A 117 -17.14 -11.57 12.59
C GLU A 117 -16.90 -10.27 13.37
#